data_12c3cfc18838b615d2cb58974ffaa1bb
#
_entry.id   12c3cfc18838b615d2cb58974ffaa1bb
#
_cell.length_a   1.000
_cell.length_b   1.000
_cell.length_c   1.000
_cell.angle_alpha   90.00
_cell.angle_beta   90.00
_cell.angle_gamma   90.00
#
_symmetry.space_group_name_H-M   'P 1'
#
loop_
_entity.id
_entity.type
_entity.pdbx_description
1 polymer ?
#
loop_
_entity_poly.entity_id
_entity_poly.type
_entity_poly.pdbx_seq_one_letter_code
_entity_poly.pdbx_strand_id
1 'polypeptide(L)'
;MSLQARMMGIADIFEALTAADRPYKSGMTLSQALAIMCRMRDNGHIDPDLFEVFVREGVYLRYGQQFLDAGQVDGVDVAAMGF
;
A
#
# COMPACT_ATOMS: atom_id res chain seq x y z
N MET A 1 -17.90 -6.16 10.60
CA MET A 1 -17.31 -5.97 9.27
C MET A 1 -16.60 -7.22 8.82
N SER A 2 -16.79 -7.66 7.58
CA SER A 2 -16.18 -8.89 7.07
C SER A 2 -14.68 -8.69 6.81
N LEU A 3 -13.94 -9.79 6.76
CA LEU A 3 -12.51 -9.76 6.43
C LEU A 3 -12.27 -9.13 5.06
N GLN A 4 -13.10 -9.46 4.08
CA GLN A 4 -12.99 -8.88 2.74
C GLN A 4 -13.18 -7.37 2.74
N ALA A 5 -14.14 -6.86 3.50
CA ALA A 5 -14.38 -5.43 3.60
C ALA A 5 -13.20 -4.69 4.24
N ARG A 6 -12.56 -5.29 5.24
CA ARG A 6 -11.37 -4.74 5.87
C ARG A 6 -10.19 -4.70 4.92
N MET A 7 -10.00 -5.77 4.14
CA MET A 7 -8.92 -5.84 3.16
C MET A 7 -9.14 -4.83 2.05
N MET A 8 -10.37 -4.62 1.61
CA MET A 8 -10.72 -3.59 0.63
C MET A 8 -10.40 -2.20 1.15
N GLY A 9 -10.60 -1.95 2.44
CA GLY A 9 -10.23 -0.67 3.05
C GLY A 9 -8.74 -0.39 2.94
N ILE A 10 -7.91 -1.40 3.17
CA ILE A 10 -6.46 -1.26 3.02
C ILE A 10 -6.09 -1.02 1.56
N ALA A 11 -6.70 -1.75 0.64
CA ALA A 11 -6.45 -1.57 -0.79
C ALA A 11 -6.89 -0.18 -1.27
N ASP A 12 -8.01 0.34 -0.76
CA ASP A 12 -8.49 1.67 -1.11
C ASP A 12 -7.51 2.75 -0.65
N ILE A 13 -6.94 2.61 0.53
CA ILE A 13 -5.91 3.54 1.02
C ILE A 13 -4.69 3.50 0.10
N PHE A 14 -4.23 2.31 -0.23
CA PHE A 14 -3.08 2.12 -1.10
C PHE A 14 -3.34 2.73 -2.48
N GLU A 15 -4.53 2.51 -3.04
CA GLU A 15 -4.93 3.09 -4.30
C GLU A 15 -4.89 4.62 -4.25
N ALA A 16 -5.44 5.20 -3.19
CA ALA A 16 -5.46 6.66 -3.04
C ALA A 16 -4.05 7.25 -2.96
N LEU A 17 -3.15 6.59 -2.25
CA LEU A 17 -1.77 7.06 -2.10
C LEU A 17 -0.97 6.95 -3.39
N THR A 18 -1.24 5.94 -4.21
CA THR A 18 -0.50 5.69 -5.44
C THR A 18 -1.15 6.31 -6.67
N ALA A 19 -2.35 6.87 -6.53
CA ALA A 19 -3.05 7.50 -7.64
C ALA A 19 -2.30 8.74 -8.14
N ALA A 20 -2.25 8.90 -9.46
CA ALA A 20 -1.69 10.08 -10.11
C ALA A 20 -2.81 11.06 -10.45
N ASP A 21 -2.59 12.34 -10.18
CA ASP A 21 -3.50 13.43 -10.55
C ASP A 21 -2.80 14.32 -11.56
N ARG A 22 -2.84 13.89 -12.80
CA ARG A 22 -2.15 14.59 -13.88
C ARG A 22 -2.92 15.84 -14.30
N PRO A 23 -2.21 16.95 -14.61
CA PRO A 23 -0.76 17.12 -14.60
C PRO A 23 -0.18 17.54 -13.25
N TYR A 24 -0.99 17.61 -12.20
CA TYR A 24 -0.60 18.26 -10.95
C TYR A 24 0.22 17.37 -10.02
N LYS A 25 0.07 16.05 -10.11
CA LYS A 25 0.66 15.15 -9.14
C LYS A 25 1.02 13.81 -9.78
N SER A 26 2.25 13.38 -9.56
CA SER A 26 2.66 12.01 -9.83
C SER A 26 2.24 11.13 -8.66
N GLY A 27 1.83 9.89 -8.93
CA GLY A 27 1.51 8.94 -7.87
C GLY A 27 2.76 8.54 -7.08
N MET A 28 2.57 8.15 -5.83
CA MET A 28 3.67 7.66 -5.01
C MET A 28 4.21 6.34 -5.53
N THR A 29 5.48 6.06 -5.24
CA THR A 29 6.06 4.74 -5.47
C THR A 29 5.53 3.77 -4.43
N LEU A 30 5.73 2.46 -4.67
CA LEU A 30 5.31 1.43 -3.72
C LEU A 30 5.93 1.67 -2.35
N SER A 31 7.23 1.95 -2.28
CA SER A 31 7.91 2.16 -1.00
C SER A 31 7.38 3.37 -0.26
N GLN A 32 7.09 4.47 -0.97
CA GLN A 32 6.55 5.67 -0.36
C GLN A 32 5.16 5.44 0.23
N ALA A 33 4.28 4.79 -0.54
CA ALA A 33 2.93 4.50 -0.09
C ALA A 33 2.93 3.58 1.11
N LEU A 34 3.73 2.53 1.08
CA LEU A 34 3.81 1.58 2.18
C LEU A 34 4.43 2.19 3.43
N ALA A 35 5.36 3.12 3.29
CA ALA A 35 5.92 3.84 4.44
C ALA A 35 4.85 4.65 5.17
N ILE A 36 3.96 5.32 4.43
CA ILE A 36 2.84 6.05 5.00
C ILE A 36 1.88 5.09 5.70
N MET A 37 1.57 3.97 5.06
CA MET A 37 0.68 2.96 5.64
C MET A 37 1.26 2.35 6.92
N CYS A 38 2.58 2.19 7.01
CA CYS A 38 3.23 1.75 8.25
C CYS A 38 2.97 2.73 9.39
N ARG A 39 3.02 4.03 9.12
CA ARG A 39 2.69 5.05 10.13
C ARG A 39 1.23 4.96 10.54
N MET A 40 0.33 4.74 9.58
CA MET A 40 -1.10 4.56 9.88
C MET A 40 -1.33 3.34 10.76
N ARG A 41 -0.62 2.24 10.50
CA ARG A 41 -0.67 1.05 11.34
C ARG A 41 -0.21 1.37 12.77
N ASP A 42 0.92 2.07 12.89
CA ASP A 42 1.50 2.39 14.19
C ASP A 42 0.58 3.32 15.00
N ASN A 43 -0.19 4.16 14.31
CA ASN A 43 -1.16 5.06 14.93
C ASN A 43 -2.55 4.42 15.12
N GLY A 44 -2.71 3.15 14.78
CA GLY A 44 -3.96 2.43 14.94
C GLY A 44 -5.03 2.74 13.90
N HIS A 45 -4.66 3.36 12.77
CA HIS A 45 -5.61 3.75 11.74
C HIS A 45 -5.95 2.61 10.77
N ILE A 46 -5.13 1.56 10.72
CA ILE A 46 -5.42 0.37 9.91
C ILE A 46 -5.11 -0.87 10.75
N ASP A 47 -5.76 -1.99 10.38
CA ASP A 47 -5.56 -3.26 11.05
C ASP A 47 -4.15 -3.79 10.77
N PRO A 48 -3.30 -3.99 11.79
CA PRO A 48 -1.92 -4.41 11.58
C PRO A 48 -1.81 -5.82 10.99
N ASP A 49 -2.72 -6.72 11.34
CA ASP A 49 -2.68 -8.09 10.83
C ASP A 49 -3.03 -8.14 9.35
N LEU A 50 -4.03 -7.37 8.94
CA LEU A 50 -4.42 -7.28 7.53
C LEU A 50 -3.38 -6.55 6.71
N PHE A 51 -2.75 -5.52 7.25
CA PHE A 51 -1.67 -4.83 6.57
C PHE A 51 -0.49 -5.77 6.36
N GLU A 52 -0.16 -6.59 7.37
CA GLU A 52 0.91 -7.59 7.23
C GLU A 52 0.59 -8.56 6.08
N VAL A 53 -0.63 -9.07 5.98
CA VAL A 53 -1.04 -9.93 4.89
C VAL A 53 -0.92 -9.20 3.54
N PHE A 54 -1.38 -7.96 3.48
CA PHE A 54 -1.31 -7.15 2.26
C PHE A 54 0.12 -7.01 1.75
N VAL A 55 1.08 -6.87 2.64
CA VAL A 55 2.49 -6.70 2.29
C VAL A 55 3.16 -8.06 2.04
N ARG A 56 3.04 -9.00 2.97
CA ARG A 56 3.77 -10.27 2.92
C ARG A 56 3.29 -11.20 1.82
N GLU A 57 1.99 -11.17 1.51
CA GLU A 57 1.43 -11.97 0.42
C GLU A 57 1.63 -11.32 -0.96
N GLY A 58 2.26 -10.15 -1.00
CA GLY A 58 2.56 -9.47 -2.24
C GLY A 58 1.34 -8.86 -2.93
N VAL A 59 0.26 -8.60 -2.21
CA VAL A 59 -0.94 -7.99 -2.79
C VAL A 59 -0.61 -6.60 -3.34
N TYR A 60 0.17 -5.81 -2.61
CA TYR A 60 0.60 -4.49 -3.06
C TYR A 60 1.39 -4.57 -4.37
N LEU A 61 2.22 -5.59 -4.51
CA LEU A 61 3.07 -5.75 -5.70
C LEU A 61 2.25 -6.13 -6.92
N ARG A 62 1.30 -7.05 -6.75
CA ARG A 62 0.41 -7.44 -7.85
C ARG A 62 -0.43 -6.26 -8.32
N TYR A 63 -0.94 -5.46 -7.38
CA TYR A 63 -1.66 -4.24 -7.70
C TYR A 63 -0.77 -3.27 -8.48
N GLY A 64 0.45 -3.06 -8.00
CA GLY A 64 1.39 -2.14 -8.64
C GLY A 64 1.74 -2.57 -10.06
N GLN A 65 1.98 -3.85 -10.27
CA GLN A 65 2.32 -4.38 -11.59
C GLN A 65 1.16 -4.25 -12.58
N GLN A 66 -0.08 -4.30 -12.09
CA GLN A 66 -1.27 -4.25 -12.91
C GLN A 66 -1.73 -2.83 -13.23
N PHE A 67 -1.64 -1.92 -12.28
CA PHE A 67 -2.27 -0.60 -12.37
C PHE A 67 -1.32 0.59 -12.34
N LEU A 68 -0.10 0.43 -11.85
CA LEU A 68 0.82 1.54 -11.68
C LEU A 68 1.86 1.61 -12.80
N ASP A 69 2.42 2.80 -13.00
CA ASP A 69 3.50 3.00 -13.96
C ASP A 69 4.77 2.29 -13.47
N ALA A 70 5.63 1.91 -14.41
CA ALA A 70 6.88 1.23 -14.09
C ALA A 70 7.75 2.03 -13.12
N GLY A 71 7.72 3.36 -13.20
CA GLY A 71 8.47 4.22 -12.29
C GLY A 71 7.95 4.22 -10.85
N GLN A 72 6.71 3.75 -10.63
CA GLN A 72 6.14 3.64 -9.29
C GLN A 72 6.42 2.28 -8.64
N VAL A 73 6.77 1.27 -9.44
CA VAL A 73 7.06 -0.08 -8.94
C VAL A 73 8.54 -0.16 -8.61
N ASP A 74 8.88 0.22 -7.39
CA ASP A 74 10.25 0.21 -6.90
C ASP A 74 10.48 -0.94 -5.92
N GLY A 75 11.73 -1.10 -5.47
CA GLY A 75 12.10 -2.12 -4.50
C GLY A 75 11.53 -1.78 -3.12
N VAL A 76 10.92 -2.77 -2.47
CA VAL A 76 10.35 -2.62 -1.13
C VAL A 76 11.04 -3.61 -0.19
N ASP A 77 11.56 -3.09 0.92
CA ASP A 77 12.16 -3.92 1.97
C ASP A 77 11.11 -4.24 3.02
N VAL A 78 10.47 -5.41 2.86
CA VAL A 78 9.41 -5.86 3.77
C VAL A 78 9.95 -6.04 5.20
N ALA A 79 11.19 -6.49 5.34
CA ALA A 79 11.80 -6.70 6.67
C ALA A 79 11.93 -5.39 7.45
N ALA A 80 12.14 -4.27 6.75
CA ALA A 80 12.25 -2.96 7.39
C ALA A 80 10.92 -2.43 7.92
N MET A 81 9.81 -3.06 7.57
CA MET A 81 8.47 -2.62 8.01
C MET A 81 8.07 -3.13 9.39
N GLY A 82 8.91 -3.92 10.04
CA GLY A 82 8.66 -4.39 11.40
C GLY A 82 7.74 -5.60 11.51
N PHE A 83 7.64 -6.39 10.47
CA PHE A 83 6.88 -7.64 10.51
C PHE A 83 7.70 -8.80 11.04
#